data_866e368bb901ef445f2994b10c04baf3
#
_entry.id   866e368bb901ef445f2994b10c04baf3
#
_cell.length_a   1.000
_cell.length_b   1.000
_cell.length_c   1.000
_cell.angle_alpha   90.00
_cell.angle_beta   90.00
_cell.angle_gamma   90.00
#
_symmetry.space_group_name_H-M   'P 1'
#
loop_
_entity.id
_entity.type
_entity.pdbx_description
1 polymer ?
#
loop_
_entity_poly.entity_id
_entity_poly.type
_entity_poly.pdbx_seq_one_letter_code
_entity_poly.pdbx_strand_id
1 'polypeptide(L)'
;MSHFTTVATKINDLTCLLKALDKLKLKYTHAEEGVSVRGWRGQTSLAEVCINMGRYDIGVVKNEDGTYGLQADWWGIETTVGETEQEVCDELNREYAYQKVVVACEAQGYRLEEQNVGEDGTIKLSVSKWG
;
A
#
# COMPACT_ATOMS: atom_id res chain seq x y z
N MET A 1 -1.72 -19.44 -15.73
CA MET A 1 -0.30 -19.10 -15.91
C MET A 1 -0.04 -17.76 -15.25
N SER A 2 0.96 -17.67 -14.41
CA SER A 2 1.20 -16.47 -13.65
C SER A 2 2.40 -15.70 -14.15
N HIS A 3 2.29 -14.37 -14.13
CA HIS A 3 3.34 -13.44 -14.49
C HIS A 3 3.07 -12.12 -13.77
N PHE A 4 4.09 -11.27 -13.73
CA PHE A 4 3.95 -9.97 -13.09
C PHE A 4 3.05 -9.05 -13.91
N THR A 5 2.10 -8.41 -13.22
CA THR A 5 1.24 -7.37 -13.81
C THR A 5 1.23 -6.16 -12.88
N THR A 6 1.21 -4.98 -13.45
CA THR A 6 1.20 -3.73 -12.68
C THR A 6 -0.19 -3.12 -12.70
N VAL A 7 -0.71 -2.80 -11.53
CA VAL A 7 -1.98 -2.09 -11.36
C VAL A 7 -1.65 -0.65 -11.01
N ALA A 8 -2.21 0.29 -11.76
CA ALA A 8 -2.00 1.71 -11.49
C ALA A 8 -2.78 2.15 -10.25
N THR A 9 -2.20 3.05 -9.47
CA THR A 9 -2.87 3.69 -8.34
C THR A 9 -2.77 5.20 -8.46
N LYS A 10 -3.42 5.92 -7.56
CA LYS A 10 -3.29 7.37 -7.44
C LYS A 10 -2.31 7.77 -6.32
N ILE A 11 -1.66 6.79 -5.73
CA ILE A 11 -0.70 7.00 -4.63
C ILE A 11 0.53 7.72 -5.19
N ASN A 12 0.90 8.84 -4.59
CA ASN A 12 2.06 9.64 -5.01
C ASN A 12 2.93 10.10 -3.86
N ASP A 13 2.63 9.70 -2.65
CA ASP A 13 3.38 10.07 -1.44
C ASP A 13 3.93 8.82 -0.79
N LEU A 14 5.22 8.57 -0.99
CA LEU A 14 5.87 7.35 -0.47
C LEU A 14 5.82 7.29 1.06
N THR A 15 6.02 8.42 1.74
CA THR A 15 5.99 8.45 3.20
C THR A 15 4.64 7.97 3.74
N CYS A 16 3.55 8.45 3.16
CA CYS A 16 2.20 8.02 3.56
C CYS A 16 1.95 6.57 3.19
N LEU A 17 2.48 6.11 2.05
CA LEU A 17 2.37 4.71 1.67
C LEU A 17 3.07 3.79 2.69
N LEU A 18 4.29 4.14 3.10
CA LEU A 18 5.02 3.34 4.09
C LEU A 18 4.31 3.34 5.45
N LYS A 19 3.71 4.47 5.84
CA LYS A 19 2.89 4.54 7.06
C LYS A 19 1.67 3.64 6.96
N ALA A 20 1.04 3.58 5.77
CA ALA A 20 -0.10 2.69 5.54
C ALA A 20 0.31 1.23 5.68
N LEU A 21 1.47 0.85 5.13
CA LEU A 21 1.99 -0.52 5.27
C LEU A 21 2.27 -0.87 6.72
N ASP A 22 2.83 0.05 7.50
CA ASP A 22 3.07 -0.13 8.92
C ASP A 22 1.75 -0.35 9.68
N LYS A 23 0.74 0.45 9.37
CA LYS A 23 -0.57 0.36 10.01
C LYS A 23 -1.25 -0.97 9.70
N LEU A 24 -1.11 -1.45 8.48
CA LEU A 24 -1.64 -2.76 8.06
C LEU A 24 -0.79 -3.92 8.55
N LYS A 25 0.33 -3.64 9.23
CA LYS A 25 1.25 -4.64 9.77
C LYS A 25 1.87 -5.52 8.70
N LEU A 26 2.09 -4.95 7.53
CA LEU A 26 2.74 -5.63 6.42
C LEU A 26 4.25 -5.41 6.50
N LYS A 27 5.00 -6.46 6.30
CA LYS A 27 6.46 -6.39 6.26
C LYS A 27 6.89 -5.91 4.87
N TYR A 28 7.82 -4.97 4.83
CA TYR A 28 8.32 -4.45 3.55
C TYR A 28 9.79 -4.10 3.64
N THR A 29 10.41 -4.00 2.48
CA THR A 29 11.78 -3.52 2.31
C THR A 29 11.75 -2.36 1.33
N HIS A 30 12.46 -1.29 1.63
CA HIS A 30 12.54 -0.11 0.78
C HIS A 30 14.00 0.18 0.46
N ALA A 31 14.30 0.37 -0.83
CA ALA A 31 15.63 0.77 -1.28
C ALA A 31 15.50 1.57 -2.58
N GLU A 32 16.12 2.74 -2.64
CA GLU A 32 16.07 3.61 -3.83
C GLU A 32 16.65 2.94 -5.06
N GLU A 33 17.69 2.12 -4.88
CA GLU A 33 18.32 1.37 -5.97
C GLU A 33 17.50 0.18 -6.45
N GLY A 34 16.42 -0.14 -5.72
CA GLY A 34 15.54 -1.23 -6.08
C GLY A 34 15.71 -2.46 -5.21
N VAL A 35 14.64 -3.18 -5.00
CA VAL A 35 14.59 -4.45 -4.27
C VAL A 35 13.96 -5.50 -5.15
N SER A 36 14.34 -6.77 -4.95
CA SER A 36 13.82 -7.90 -5.71
C SER A 36 12.46 -8.31 -5.19
N VAL A 37 11.52 -8.47 -6.10
CA VAL A 37 10.14 -8.89 -5.82
C VAL A 37 9.96 -10.31 -6.35
N ARG A 38 9.50 -11.23 -5.52
CA ARG A 38 9.35 -12.65 -5.87
C ARG A 38 8.03 -12.94 -6.54
N GLY A 39 8.06 -13.75 -7.59
CA GLY A 39 6.90 -14.23 -8.31
C GLY A 39 6.94 -15.73 -8.52
N TRP A 40 6.24 -16.21 -9.53
CA TRP A 40 6.09 -17.62 -9.84
C TRP A 40 7.41 -18.27 -10.28
N ARG A 41 7.70 -19.44 -9.74
CA ARG A 41 8.88 -20.28 -10.11
C ARG A 41 10.21 -19.54 -10.06
N GLY A 42 10.41 -18.70 -9.03
CA GLY A 42 11.66 -17.99 -8.88
C GLY A 42 11.83 -16.77 -9.78
N GLN A 43 10.78 -16.37 -10.51
CA GLN A 43 10.80 -15.13 -11.27
C GLN A 43 10.91 -13.96 -10.30
N THR A 44 11.66 -12.95 -10.70
CA THR A 44 11.83 -11.73 -9.90
C THR A 44 11.65 -10.49 -10.76
N SER A 45 11.30 -9.40 -10.11
CA SER A 45 11.21 -8.08 -10.72
C SER A 45 11.82 -7.07 -9.76
N LEU A 46 12.17 -5.89 -10.24
CA LEU A 46 12.72 -4.83 -9.38
C LEU A 46 11.65 -3.79 -9.06
N ALA A 47 11.61 -3.35 -7.82
CA ALA A 47 10.70 -2.31 -7.37
C ALA A 47 11.38 -1.44 -6.32
N GLU A 48 10.82 -0.29 -6.04
CA GLU A 48 11.32 0.62 -5.00
C GLU A 48 11.00 0.08 -3.60
N VAL A 49 9.82 -0.53 -3.45
CA VAL A 49 9.39 -1.16 -2.20
C VAL A 49 8.94 -2.57 -2.53
N CYS A 50 9.33 -3.51 -1.69
CA CYS A 50 8.90 -4.91 -1.78
C CYS A 50 8.07 -5.24 -0.55
N ILE A 51 6.81 -5.55 -0.73
CA ILE A 51 5.90 -5.96 0.35
C ILE A 51 5.88 -7.48 0.41
N ASN A 52 6.28 -8.04 1.54
CA ASN A 52 6.34 -9.47 1.73
C ASN A 52 4.94 -10.03 2.05
N MET A 53 4.39 -10.82 1.13
CA MET A 53 3.07 -11.45 1.31
C MET A 53 3.19 -12.97 1.55
N GLY A 54 4.36 -13.42 1.96
CA GLY A 54 4.61 -14.84 2.21
C GLY A 54 5.46 -15.45 1.11
N ARG A 55 4.88 -16.27 0.24
CA ARG A 55 5.60 -16.89 -0.88
C ARG A 55 5.85 -15.93 -2.03
N TYR A 56 4.98 -14.94 -2.18
CA TYR A 56 5.04 -13.95 -3.25
C TYR A 56 5.15 -12.58 -2.63
N ASP A 57 5.63 -11.62 -3.41
CA ASP A 57 5.76 -10.25 -2.96
C ASP A 57 4.93 -9.32 -3.86
N ILE A 58 4.58 -8.15 -3.32
CA ILE A 58 4.00 -7.07 -4.10
C ILE A 58 5.05 -5.98 -4.19
N GLY A 59 5.41 -5.58 -5.41
CA GLY A 59 6.35 -4.50 -5.65
C GLY A 59 5.62 -3.18 -5.83
N VAL A 60 6.22 -2.10 -5.31
CA VAL A 60 5.72 -0.75 -5.53
C VAL A 60 6.69 -0.09 -6.50
N VAL A 61 6.20 0.23 -7.69
CA VAL A 61 7.01 0.80 -8.76
C VAL A 61 6.54 2.22 -9.06
N LYS A 62 7.48 3.13 -9.28
CA LYS A 62 7.15 4.52 -9.58
C LYS A 62 6.90 4.68 -11.09
N ASN A 63 5.76 5.29 -11.42
CA ASN A 63 5.40 5.60 -12.79
C ASN A 63 5.98 6.95 -13.21
N GLU A 64 5.99 7.22 -14.50
CA GLU A 64 6.52 8.47 -15.05
C GLU A 64 5.78 9.71 -14.55
N ASP A 65 4.49 9.57 -14.25
CA ASP A 65 3.65 10.67 -13.75
C ASP A 65 3.80 10.95 -12.25
N GLY A 66 4.69 10.22 -11.58
CA GLY A 66 4.92 10.39 -10.14
C GLY A 66 4.03 9.55 -9.25
N THR A 67 3.05 8.84 -9.81
CA THR A 67 2.24 7.91 -9.03
C THR A 67 2.95 6.56 -8.92
N TYR A 68 2.45 5.70 -8.05
CA TYR A 68 2.99 4.34 -7.87
C TYR A 68 2.04 3.29 -8.41
N GLY A 69 2.61 2.25 -8.99
CA GLY A 69 1.87 1.07 -9.38
C GLY A 69 2.19 -0.08 -8.44
N LEU A 70 1.28 -1.02 -8.32
CA LEU A 70 1.48 -2.24 -7.55
C LEU A 70 1.73 -3.38 -8.53
N GLN A 71 2.92 -3.94 -8.49
CA GLN A 71 3.35 -5.01 -9.38
C GLN A 71 3.46 -6.33 -8.63
N ALA A 72 2.75 -7.33 -9.09
CA ALA A 72 2.76 -8.64 -8.44
C ALA A 72 2.33 -9.72 -9.41
N ASP A 73 2.62 -10.95 -9.03
CA ASP A 73 1.99 -12.13 -9.60
C ASP A 73 0.67 -12.32 -8.85
N TRP A 74 -0.39 -11.69 -9.33
CA TRP A 74 -1.66 -11.63 -8.62
C TRP A 74 -2.33 -13.00 -8.45
N TRP A 75 -2.13 -13.91 -9.41
CA TRP A 75 -2.60 -15.26 -9.25
C TRP A 75 -1.93 -15.95 -8.05
N GLY A 76 -0.62 -15.76 -7.92
CA GLY A 76 0.12 -16.29 -6.78
C GLY A 76 -0.32 -15.70 -5.45
N ILE A 77 -0.56 -14.39 -5.41
CA ILE A 77 -1.06 -13.72 -4.21
C ILE A 77 -2.44 -14.30 -3.83
N GLU A 78 -3.35 -14.39 -4.78
CA GLU A 78 -4.69 -14.91 -4.53
C GLU A 78 -4.68 -16.33 -4.03
N THR A 79 -3.86 -17.21 -4.64
CA THR A 79 -3.82 -18.62 -4.27
C THR A 79 -3.11 -18.90 -2.95
N THR A 80 -2.16 -18.05 -2.54
CA THR A 80 -1.39 -18.26 -1.30
C THR A 80 -1.89 -17.46 -0.12
N VAL A 81 -2.37 -16.24 -0.34
CA VAL A 81 -2.85 -15.34 0.71
C VAL A 81 -4.37 -15.34 0.82
N GLY A 82 -5.06 -15.61 -0.29
CA GLY A 82 -6.53 -15.63 -0.33
C GLY A 82 -7.15 -14.27 -0.60
N GLU A 83 -6.34 -13.27 -0.98
CA GLU A 83 -6.85 -11.93 -1.33
C GLU A 83 -6.67 -11.68 -2.81
N THR A 84 -7.70 -11.11 -3.44
CA THR A 84 -7.66 -10.73 -4.85
C THR A 84 -6.89 -9.42 -5.02
N GLU A 85 -6.47 -9.14 -6.26
CA GLU A 85 -5.86 -7.87 -6.64
C GLU A 85 -6.73 -6.70 -6.17
N GLN A 86 -8.05 -6.77 -6.40
CA GLN A 86 -8.97 -5.71 -6.02
C GLN A 86 -9.02 -5.50 -4.51
N GLU A 87 -9.07 -6.59 -3.74
CA GLU A 87 -9.12 -6.52 -2.28
C GLU A 87 -7.86 -5.88 -1.71
N VAL A 88 -6.69 -6.28 -2.20
CA VAL A 88 -5.40 -5.73 -1.77
C VAL A 88 -5.33 -4.24 -2.09
N CYS A 89 -5.70 -3.87 -3.32
CA CYS A 89 -5.65 -2.47 -3.75
C CYS A 89 -6.61 -1.60 -2.96
N ASP A 90 -7.83 -2.08 -2.72
CA ASP A 90 -8.83 -1.33 -1.95
C ASP A 90 -8.37 -1.10 -0.52
N GLU A 91 -7.83 -2.11 0.12
CA GLU A 91 -7.33 -2.01 1.49
C GLU A 91 -6.16 -1.04 1.59
N LEU A 92 -5.21 -1.13 0.68
CA LEU A 92 -4.05 -0.25 0.68
C LEU A 92 -4.44 1.19 0.36
N ASN A 93 -5.29 1.41 -0.63
CA ASN A 93 -5.76 2.75 -0.99
C ASN A 93 -6.52 3.41 0.15
N ARG A 94 -7.36 2.65 0.85
CA ARG A 94 -8.12 3.16 1.99
C ARG A 94 -7.21 3.59 3.13
N GLU A 95 -6.24 2.76 3.49
CA GLU A 95 -5.31 3.08 4.57
C GLU A 95 -4.39 4.23 4.18
N TYR A 96 -3.96 4.29 2.92
CA TYR A 96 -3.17 5.40 2.40
C TYR A 96 -3.95 6.72 2.50
N ALA A 97 -5.21 6.74 2.09
CA ALA A 97 -6.05 7.92 2.19
C ALA A 97 -6.20 8.39 3.63
N TYR A 98 -6.36 7.45 4.56
CA TYR A 98 -6.39 7.75 5.99
C TYR A 98 -5.11 8.42 6.45
N GLN A 99 -3.94 7.88 6.08
CA GLN A 99 -2.65 8.45 6.45
C GLN A 99 -2.45 9.84 5.87
N LYS A 100 -2.93 10.10 4.66
CA LYS A 100 -2.87 11.43 4.05
C LYS A 100 -3.66 12.45 4.87
N VAL A 101 -4.83 12.07 5.35
CA VAL A 101 -5.67 12.94 6.19
C VAL A 101 -4.98 13.20 7.53
N VAL A 102 -4.45 12.18 8.18
CA VAL A 102 -3.75 12.32 9.46
C VAL A 102 -2.57 13.31 9.34
N VAL A 103 -1.73 13.11 8.34
CA VAL A 103 -0.57 13.98 8.11
C VAL A 103 -0.99 15.41 7.83
N ALA A 104 -2.02 15.61 6.99
CA ALA A 104 -2.52 16.94 6.67
C ALA A 104 -3.11 17.63 7.90
N CYS A 105 -3.87 16.92 8.72
CA CYS A 105 -4.45 17.46 9.94
C CYS A 105 -3.37 17.87 10.94
N GLU A 106 -2.39 17.03 11.15
CA GLU A 106 -1.28 17.31 12.07
C GLU A 106 -0.47 18.55 11.61
N ALA A 107 -0.23 18.67 10.30
CA ALA A 107 0.48 19.79 9.72
C ALA A 107 -0.27 21.12 9.94
N GLN A 108 -1.60 21.08 10.05
CA GLN A 108 -2.44 22.26 10.28
C GLN A 108 -2.75 22.51 11.76
N GLY A 109 -2.14 21.71 12.66
CA GLY A 109 -2.35 21.88 14.09
C GLY A 109 -3.58 21.17 14.64
N TYR A 110 -4.13 20.21 13.91
CA TYR A 110 -5.22 19.38 14.40
C TYR A 110 -4.70 18.05 14.90
N ARG A 111 -5.43 17.43 15.80
CA ARG A 111 -5.15 16.06 16.24
C ARG A 111 -6.35 15.18 15.95
N LEU A 112 -6.08 13.93 15.71
CA LEU A 112 -7.11 12.93 15.51
C LEU A 112 -7.66 12.49 16.87
N GLU A 113 -8.97 12.67 17.10
CA GLU A 113 -9.64 12.28 18.34
C GLU A 113 -10.36 10.96 18.23
N GLU A 114 -10.96 10.67 17.07
CA GLU A 114 -11.81 9.51 16.91
C GLU A 114 -11.69 8.98 15.48
N GLN A 115 -11.69 7.65 15.38
CA GLN A 115 -11.72 6.95 14.10
C GLN A 115 -12.77 5.86 14.17
N ASN A 116 -13.70 5.86 13.22
CA ASN A 116 -14.71 4.82 13.07
C ASN A 116 -14.63 4.22 11.67
N VAL A 117 -14.72 2.89 11.60
CA VAL A 117 -14.72 2.17 10.32
C VAL A 117 -16.11 1.58 10.13
N GLY A 118 -16.79 1.98 9.05
CA GLY A 118 -18.10 1.46 8.69
C GLY A 118 -18.01 0.06 8.10
N GLU A 119 -19.15 -0.61 7.99
CA GLU A 119 -19.24 -1.96 7.44
C GLU A 119 -18.75 -2.03 5.98
N ASP A 120 -18.90 -0.94 5.24
CA ASP A 120 -18.44 -0.83 3.86
C ASP A 120 -16.95 -0.50 3.73
N GLY A 121 -16.24 -0.40 4.85
CA GLY A 121 -14.84 -0.02 4.87
C GLY A 121 -14.58 1.48 4.91
N THR A 122 -15.64 2.30 4.93
CA THR A 122 -15.49 3.76 5.04
C THR A 122 -14.90 4.14 6.40
N ILE A 123 -13.90 5.00 6.39
CA ILE A 123 -13.28 5.51 7.61
C ILE A 123 -13.80 6.91 7.88
N LYS A 124 -14.36 7.12 9.07
CA LYS A 124 -14.81 8.43 9.53
C LYS A 124 -13.87 8.92 10.61
N LEU A 125 -13.44 10.15 10.49
CA LEU A 125 -12.46 10.73 11.41
C LEU A 125 -13.05 11.95 12.11
N SER A 126 -12.76 12.08 13.40
CA SER A 126 -13.04 13.28 14.17
C SER A 126 -11.71 13.90 14.57
N VAL A 127 -11.59 15.20 14.37
CA VAL A 127 -10.36 15.94 14.67
C VAL A 127 -10.67 17.14 15.55
N SER A 128 -9.67 17.56 16.34
CA SER A 128 -9.74 18.79 17.10
C SER A 128 -8.47 19.60 16.88
N LYS A 129 -8.58 20.91 17.01
CA LYS A 129 -7.45 21.80 16.84
C LYS A 129 -6.55 21.74 18.08
N TRP A 130 -5.24 21.75 17.87
CA TRP A 130 -4.26 21.86 18.94
C TRP A 130 -4.42 23.19 19.68
N GLY A 131 -4.28 23.16 20.94
CA GLY A 131 -4.34 24.34 21.78
C GLY A 131 -5.43 24.27 22.77
#